data_b33ce0f52c8e58ddca8b5de7eb2796a2
#
_entry.id   b33ce0f52c8e58ddca8b5de7eb2796a2
#
_cell.length_a   1.000
_cell.length_b   1.000
_cell.length_c   1.000
_cell.angle_alpha   90.00
_cell.angle_beta   90.00
_cell.angle_gamma   90.00
#
_symmetry.space_group_name_H-M   'P 1'
#
loop_
_entity.id
_entity.type
_entity.pdbx_description
1 polymer ?
#
loop_
_entity_poly.entity_id
_entity_poly.type
_entity_poly.pdbx_seq_one_letter_code
_entity_poly.pdbx_strand_id
1 'polypeptide(L)'
;MAFAHKLSLGVVNCLNGEFKQASSSPFVIGSGSDSDLVIQDDSVLDQHCLIEKTKXGIQIRSIQSDHPXGXLILDGKTTTLAPLKARTEHSXQXGRSFFILVTTLTSKKENLQRWGIDISKGGWIINKSNKAAATRPLDILEVFSARDTMGLDPNXTPVFKGNSQVGFYLSQLMALEPVTEHSPDGDLDDSDEEPVAEKVDXVPXANPSMTRFVDADAGDFTCPTCWLKFDTGDVMHVAVHDSLFGDPXLGXEQMQRFHASRFNDRGQALDDYGIPXTEIACPHCRRTLPPGFFXEPHKIFSIVGAPQSGKSYYXTVVIKLLQTTLFRKFGVVFRDADPAGNAPINEMKSHLFSAQNSSQAYLTKTQLEGAMYERLPRYDRMVTLPKPFIFSLSGSESDEENCSVVFYDNAGEHFQPGQDSTNSPGAQHIASSDAIFFLFDPTINPDFXRSLADSDDPQFXSQVSDQQDVILAETEVRIKKLLGLGRREKVDIPLSIIVGKCDSWIHKIGKEKLRDPIVEGTLDMGAIEENSSMVRELMEEYCPYIVANAERISSDVCYFAVSAFGHTPITFKDDKGVERIGPDPQKIDPMYTEIPTLWALSRVRPGLVPSFQ
;
A
#
# COMPACT_ATOMS: atom_id res chain seq x y z
N MET A 1 -42.29 42.10 -1.26
CA MET A 1 -41.44 40.99 -1.72
C MET A 1 -40.01 41.33 -1.35
N ALA A 2 -39.45 40.60 -0.37
CA ALA A 2 -38.05 40.76 0.01
C ALA A 2 -37.19 40.13 -1.11
N PHE A 3 -36.37 40.92 -1.76
CA PHE A 3 -35.38 40.39 -2.70
C PHE A 3 -34.40 39.52 -1.90
N ALA A 4 -34.48 38.19 -2.06
CA ALA A 4 -33.49 37.28 -1.53
C ALA A 4 -32.15 37.64 -2.18
N HIS A 5 -31.28 38.28 -1.44
CA HIS A 5 -29.94 38.63 -1.90
C HIS A 5 -29.10 37.36 -2.07
N LYS A 6 -28.76 37.04 -3.30
CA LYS A 6 -27.94 35.86 -3.61
C LYS A 6 -26.56 36.02 -2.98
N LEU A 7 -26.21 35.11 -2.09
CA LEU A 7 -24.88 35.06 -1.46
C LEU A 7 -23.94 34.32 -2.42
N SER A 8 -22.74 34.85 -2.63
CA SER A 8 -21.73 34.22 -3.47
C SER A 8 -20.55 33.83 -2.59
N LEU A 9 -20.71 32.69 -1.90
CA LEU A 9 -19.76 32.18 -0.91
C LEU A 9 -19.57 30.68 -1.14
N GLY A 10 -18.31 30.24 -1.18
CA GLY A 10 -17.94 28.82 -1.12
C GLY A 10 -17.38 28.51 0.26
N VAL A 11 -17.75 27.35 0.79
CA VAL A 11 -17.27 26.84 2.09
C VAL A 11 -16.63 25.47 1.83
N VAL A 12 -15.38 25.30 2.23
CA VAL A 12 -14.66 24.01 2.20
C VAL A 12 -14.37 23.58 3.62
N ASN A 13 -14.82 22.41 4.01
CA ASN A 13 -14.39 21.77 5.24
C ASN A 13 -12.99 21.15 5.01
N CYS A 14 -11.99 21.62 5.73
CA CYS A 14 -10.59 21.21 5.52
C CYS A 14 -10.29 19.79 5.99
N LEU A 15 -11.14 19.21 6.84
CA LEU A 15 -10.92 17.88 7.40
C LEU A 15 -11.50 16.77 6.51
N ASN A 16 -12.73 16.95 5.99
CA ASN A 16 -13.37 15.93 5.15
C ASN A 16 -13.43 16.28 3.65
N GLY A 17 -12.99 17.48 3.28
CA GLY A 17 -12.98 17.93 1.87
C GLY A 17 -14.35 18.31 1.31
N GLU A 18 -15.39 18.37 2.15
CA GLU A 18 -16.74 18.75 1.68
C GLU A 18 -16.77 20.20 1.22
N PHE A 19 -17.22 20.42 -0.02
CA PHE A 19 -17.45 21.74 -0.56
C PHE A 19 -18.94 22.04 -0.63
N LYS A 20 -19.36 23.19 -0.08
CA LYS A 20 -20.73 23.65 -0.19
C LYS A 20 -20.78 25.11 -0.63
N GLN A 21 -21.64 25.40 -1.59
CA GLN A 21 -21.89 26.77 -2.04
C GLN A 21 -23.10 27.33 -1.31
N ALA A 22 -22.93 28.44 -0.60
CA ALA A 22 -24.02 29.16 0.04
C ALA A 22 -24.85 29.87 -1.05
N SER A 23 -26.11 29.50 -1.18
CA SER A 23 -27.04 30.04 -2.21
C SER A 23 -28.04 31.03 -1.62
N SER A 24 -28.20 31.05 -0.31
CA SER A 24 -29.16 31.92 0.40
C SER A 24 -28.48 32.71 1.50
N SER A 25 -29.11 33.79 1.94
CA SER A 25 -28.68 34.57 3.09
C SER A 25 -29.89 34.74 4.02
N PRO A 26 -29.79 34.40 5.30
CA PRO A 26 -28.57 33.86 6.00
C PRO A 26 -28.24 32.42 5.62
N PHE A 27 -26.99 32.03 5.84
CA PHE A 27 -26.45 30.66 5.67
C PHE A 27 -25.93 30.21 7.02
N VAL A 28 -26.50 29.16 7.58
CA VAL A 28 -26.21 28.67 8.93
C VAL A 28 -25.25 27.48 8.89
N ILE A 29 -24.22 27.52 9.73
CA ILE A 29 -23.27 26.41 9.95
C ILE A 29 -23.43 25.93 11.39
N GLY A 30 -23.59 24.62 11.58
CA GLY A 30 -23.73 24.02 12.90
C GLY A 30 -23.85 22.51 12.85
N SER A 31 -23.97 21.87 14.01
CA SER A 31 -24.14 20.42 14.11
C SER A 31 -25.61 19.97 13.98
N GLY A 32 -26.55 20.87 14.18
CA GLY A 32 -27.98 20.56 14.11
C GLY A 32 -28.48 20.34 12.67
N SER A 33 -29.50 19.49 12.54
CA SER A 33 -30.12 19.13 11.26
C SER A 33 -30.72 20.32 10.49
N ASP A 34 -31.02 21.40 11.19
CA ASP A 34 -31.61 22.60 10.61
C ASP A 34 -30.56 23.60 10.08
N SER A 35 -29.27 23.25 10.17
CA SER A 35 -28.18 24.06 9.61
C SER A 35 -28.05 23.84 8.09
N ASP A 36 -27.71 24.89 7.35
CA ASP A 36 -27.45 24.81 5.91
C ASP A 36 -26.21 23.97 5.61
N LEU A 37 -25.21 24.00 6.50
CA LEU A 37 -24.05 23.11 6.48
C LEU A 37 -23.98 22.39 7.84
N VAL A 38 -24.32 21.12 7.83
CA VAL A 38 -24.33 20.27 9.03
C VAL A 38 -22.92 19.71 9.28
N ILE A 39 -22.38 19.97 10.45
CA ILE A 39 -21.03 19.57 10.85
C ILE A 39 -21.13 18.45 11.91
N GLN A 40 -20.58 17.31 11.63
CA GLN A 40 -20.55 16.19 12.59
C GLN A 40 -19.34 16.34 13.52
N ASP A 41 -19.47 17.24 14.49
CA ASP A 41 -18.43 17.55 15.46
C ASP A 41 -19.13 18.04 16.73
N ASP A 42 -18.98 17.32 17.81
CA ASP A 42 -19.59 17.59 19.12
C ASP A 42 -19.07 18.88 19.80
N SER A 43 -17.96 19.43 19.28
CA SER A 43 -17.46 20.75 19.69
C SER A 43 -18.13 21.91 18.96
N VAL A 44 -19.04 21.62 18.00
CA VAL A 44 -19.76 22.60 17.20
C VAL A 44 -21.23 22.62 17.66
N LEU A 45 -21.74 23.78 18.01
CA LEU A 45 -23.14 23.93 18.48
C LEU A 45 -24.14 23.67 17.33
N ASP A 46 -25.39 23.31 17.67
CA ASP A 46 -26.47 22.99 16.71
C ASP A 46 -26.63 24.06 15.64
N GLN A 47 -26.61 25.32 16.07
CA GLN A 47 -26.50 26.48 15.18
C GLN A 47 -25.34 27.33 15.72
N HIS A 48 -24.16 27.11 15.19
CA HIS A 48 -22.92 27.71 15.72
C HIS A 48 -22.74 29.14 15.21
N CYS A 49 -22.82 29.33 13.90
CA CYS A 49 -22.67 30.66 13.30
C CYS A 49 -23.54 30.81 12.05
N LEU A 50 -23.78 32.06 11.69
CA LEU A 50 -24.44 32.38 10.44
C LEU A 50 -23.61 33.36 9.62
N ILE A 51 -23.72 33.22 8.31
CA ILE A 51 -23.12 34.12 7.34
C ILE A 51 -24.26 34.83 6.62
N GLU A 52 -24.25 36.14 6.65
CA GLU A 52 -25.33 36.94 6.07
C GLU A 52 -24.82 38.10 5.25
N LYS A 53 -25.63 38.50 4.26
CA LYS A 53 -25.38 39.68 3.44
C LYS A 53 -26.11 40.87 4.05
N THR A 54 -25.35 41.88 4.45
CA THR A 54 -25.86 43.16 4.99
C THR A 54 -25.60 44.29 3.99
N LYS A 55 -26.11 45.47 4.29
CA LYS A 55 -25.79 46.70 3.53
C LYS A 55 -24.29 47.01 3.45
N UNK A 56 -23.56 46.38 4.37
CA UNK A 56 -22.30 46.52 4.56
C UNK A 56 -21.47 45.60 3.88
N GLY A 57 -21.90 44.66 3.50
CA GLY A 57 -21.26 43.54 2.85
C GLY A 57 -21.62 42.20 3.46
N ILE A 58 -20.74 41.25 3.31
CA ILE A 58 -20.93 39.92 3.91
C ILE A 58 -20.29 39.91 5.30
N GLN A 59 -21.00 39.36 6.27
CA GLN A 59 -20.47 39.19 7.64
C GLN A 59 -20.77 37.80 8.16
N ILE A 60 -19.92 37.33 9.07
CA ILE A 60 -20.10 36.11 9.86
C ILE A 60 -20.34 36.49 11.33
N ARG A 61 -21.30 35.83 11.97
CA ARG A 61 -21.48 36.02 13.40
C ARG A 61 -21.85 34.73 14.11
N SER A 62 -21.42 34.61 15.36
CA SER A 62 -21.86 33.55 16.25
C SER A 62 -23.34 33.71 16.58
N ILE A 63 -24.08 32.61 16.60
CA ILE A 63 -25.50 32.60 16.99
C ILE A 63 -25.62 32.51 18.51
N GLN A 64 -24.71 31.80 19.16
CA GLN A 64 -24.71 31.56 20.61
C GLN A 64 -23.40 32.11 21.24
N SER A 65 -23.21 33.42 21.10
CA SER A 65 -21.96 34.09 21.52
C SER A 65 -21.67 33.95 23.04
N ASP A 66 -22.70 33.71 23.85
CA ASP A 66 -22.58 33.58 25.31
C ASP A 66 -22.22 32.15 25.72
N HIS A 67 -22.25 31.21 24.82
CA HIS A 67 -21.88 29.83 25.10
C HIS A 67 -20.35 29.66 24.99
N PRO A 68 -19.73 28.98 25.90
CA PRO A 68 -18.25 28.76 25.84
C PRO A 68 -17.69 28.26 24.53
N UNK A 69 -18.30 27.63 23.78
CA UNK A 69 -17.95 27.15 22.60
C UNK A 69 -18.35 27.95 21.45
N GLY A 70 -19.13 28.85 21.74
CA GLY A 70 -19.67 29.72 20.71
C GLY A 70 -18.67 30.70 20.04
N UNK A 71 -17.61 30.83 20.32
CA UNK A 71 -16.66 31.53 19.81
C UNK A 71 -16.25 30.98 18.58
N LEU A 72 -15.92 31.75 17.68
CA LEU A 72 -15.33 31.36 16.39
C LEU A 72 -13.99 32.06 16.18
N ILE A 73 -13.10 31.41 15.48
CA ILE A 73 -11.79 31.97 15.13
C ILE A 73 -11.78 32.26 13.63
N LEU A 74 -11.66 33.52 13.26
CA LEU A 74 -11.60 33.96 11.88
C LEU A 74 -10.25 34.60 11.60
N ASP A 75 -9.52 34.08 10.61
CA ASP A 75 -8.18 34.55 10.23
C ASP A 75 -7.22 34.64 11.45
N GLY A 76 -7.29 33.62 12.32
CA GLY A 76 -6.46 33.51 13.54
C GLY A 76 -6.92 34.38 14.71
N LYS A 77 -8.07 35.05 14.63
CA LYS A 77 -8.59 35.93 15.70
C LYS A 77 -9.93 35.44 16.21
N THR A 78 -10.02 35.29 17.51
CA THR A 78 -11.31 34.96 18.16
C THR A 78 -12.27 36.13 18.01
N THR A 79 -13.49 35.84 17.56
CA THR A 79 -14.52 36.84 17.32
C THR A 79 -15.93 36.25 17.49
N THR A 80 -16.89 37.12 17.74
CA THR A 80 -18.31 36.76 17.70
C THR A 80 -19.02 37.42 16.52
N LEU A 81 -18.39 38.44 15.89
CA LEU A 81 -18.90 39.11 14.71
C LEU A 81 -17.73 39.68 13.91
N ALA A 82 -17.67 39.41 12.62
CA ALA A 82 -16.63 39.96 11.76
C ALA A 82 -17.11 40.11 10.30
N PRO A 83 -16.65 41.16 9.59
CA PRO A 83 -16.92 41.28 8.15
C PRO A 83 -16.02 40.34 7.35
N LEU A 84 -16.57 39.72 6.31
CA LEU A 84 -15.83 38.93 5.34
C LEU A 84 -15.51 39.83 4.14
N LYS A 85 -14.23 40.02 3.87
CA LYS A 85 -13.78 40.84 2.73
C LYS A 85 -14.20 40.20 1.40
N ALA A 86 -14.64 40.98 0.48
CA ALA A 86 -15.03 40.49 -0.85
C ALA A 86 -13.79 40.09 -1.66
N ARG A 87 -13.93 39.06 -2.47
CA ARG A 87 -12.87 38.52 -3.36
C ARG A 87 -11.64 37.99 -2.61
N THR A 88 -11.82 37.47 -1.40
CA THR A 88 -10.73 36.91 -0.59
C THR A 88 -11.12 35.56 -0.02
N GLU A 89 -10.14 34.85 0.44
CA GLU A 89 -10.28 33.66 1.26
C GLU A 89 -10.18 34.05 2.74
N HIS A 90 -10.86 33.31 3.61
CA HIS A 90 -10.82 33.43 5.07
C HIS A 90 -10.70 32.03 5.69
N SER A 91 -9.92 31.94 6.75
CA SER A 91 -9.87 30.72 7.58
C SER A 91 -10.87 30.81 8.74
N UNK A 92 -11.94 29.81 9.09
CA UNK A 92 -12.86 29.77 10.06
C UNK A 92 -12.67 28.60 10.85
N GLN A 93 -12.52 28.67 11.95
CA GLN A 93 -12.53 27.54 12.87
C GLN A 93 -13.73 27.61 13.83
N UNK A 94 -14.45 26.66 13.90
CA UNK A 94 -15.49 26.51 14.73
C UNK A 94 -15.33 25.32 15.49
N GLY A 95 -14.97 25.22 16.79
CA GLY A 95 -14.59 24.08 17.59
C GLY A 95 -13.34 23.38 17.03
N ARG A 96 -13.39 22.08 16.84
CA ARG A 96 -12.30 21.30 16.18
C ARG A 96 -12.44 21.21 14.67
N SER A 97 -13.40 21.91 14.09
CA SER A 97 -13.65 21.91 12.63
C SER A 97 -13.04 23.13 11.97
N PHE A 98 -12.41 22.92 10.82
CA PHE A 98 -11.62 23.92 10.09
C PHE A 98 -12.16 24.12 8.68
N PHE A 99 -12.37 25.38 8.30
CA PHE A 99 -13.00 25.76 7.04
C PHE A 99 -12.22 26.84 6.31
N ILE A 100 -12.23 26.78 4.99
CA ILE A 100 -11.86 27.91 4.13
C ILE A 100 -13.15 28.48 3.54
N LEU A 101 -13.37 29.77 3.77
CA LEU A 101 -14.48 30.52 3.20
C LEU A 101 -13.95 31.36 2.05
N VAL A 102 -14.57 31.28 0.87
CA VAL A 102 -14.21 32.17 -0.23
C VAL A 102 -15.39 33.05 -0.62
N THR A 103 -15.16 34.35 -0.61
CA THR A 103 -16.13 35.35 -1.04
C THR A 103 -15.77 35.85 -2.44
N THR A 104 -16.63 35.67 -3.40
CA THR A 104 -16.41 36.15 -4.76
C THR A 104 -17.65 36.90 -5.29
N LEU A 105 -17.42 37.95 -6.05
CA LEU A 105 -18.48 38.74 -6.68
C LEU A 105 -18.80 38.27 -8.11
N THR A 106 -17.95 37.44 -8.70
CA THR A 106 -18.12 36.96 -10.07
C THR A 106 -18.04 35.44 -10.11
N SER A 107 -18.97 34.79 -9.44
CA SER A 107 -18.93 33.33 -9.48
C SER A 107 -19.70 32.78 -10.66
N LYS A 108 -19.02 32.39 -11.70
CA LYS A 108 -19.50 31.20 -12.40
C LYS A 108 -19.45 30.06 -11.40
N LYS A 109 -20.55 29.38 -11.21
CA LYS A 109 -20.69 28.22 -10.31
C LYS A 109 -19.53 27.21 -10.49
N GLU A 110 -19.09 27.02 -11.72
CA GLU A 110 -17.98 26.17 -12.13
C GLU A 110 -16.64 26.58 -11.51
N ASN A 111 -16.37 27.87 -11.36
CA ASN A 111 -15.10 28.36 -10.78
C ASN A 111 -15.03 28.14 -9.28
N LEU A 112 -16.14 28.35 -8.56
CA LEU A 112 -16.20 28.06 -7.12
C LEU A 112 -16.06 26.57 -6.85
N GLN A 113 -16.72 25.76 -7.67
CA GLN A 113 -16.67 24.29 -7.53
C GLN A 113 -15.24 23.75 -7.78
N ARG A 114 -14.58 24.26 -8.82
CA ARG A 114 -13.20 23.92 -9.12
C ARG A 114 -12.24 24.33 -7.99
N TRP A 115 -12.40 25.55 -7.49
CA TRP A 115 -11.62 26.06 -6.36
C TRP A 115 -11.79 25.17 -5.12
N GLY A 116 -13.01 24.78 -4.77
CA GLY A 116 -13.30 23.88 -3.65
C GLY A 116 -12.61 22.53 -3.81
N ILE A 117 -12.65 21.96 -5.01
CA ILE A 117 -11.97 20.70 -5.33
C ILE A 117 -10.46 20.84 -5.20
N ASP A 118 -9.88 21.93 -5.69
CA ASP A 118 -8.43 22.16 -5.63
C ASP A 118 -7.93 22.28 -4.19
N ILE A 119 -8.70 22.92 -3.31
CA ILE A 119 -8.35 23.01 -1.88
C ILE A 119 -8.60 21.67 -1.16
N SER A 120 -9.74 21.05 -1.38
CA SER A 120 -10.12 19.81 -0.69
C SER A 120 -9.17 18.66 -0.99
N LYS A 121 -8.67 18.58 -2.21
CA LYS A 121 -7.71 17.54 -2.65
C LYS A 121 -6.28 17.79 -2.18
N GLY A 122 -5.94 19.00 -1.77
CA GLY A 122 -4.60 19.33 -1.31
C GLY A 122 -4.37 18.89 0.13
N GLY A 123 -3.16 18.41 0.42
CA GLY A 123 -2.71 18.19 1.81
C GLY A 123 -2.33 19.51 2.48
N TRP A 124 -1.78 19.42 3.68
CA TRP A 124 -1.33 20.57 4.46
C TRP A 124 0.07 20.99 4.04
N ILE A 125 0.34 22.29 4.02
CA ILE A 125 1.63 22.86 3.62
C ILE A 125 2.11 23.81 4.73
N ILE A 126 3.25 23.50 5.33
CA ILE A 126 3.85 24.33 6.37
C ILE A 126 4.63 25.45 5.69
N ASN A 127 4.34 26.69 6.05
CA ASN A 127 5.10 27.88 5.70
C ASN A 127 5.52 27.97 4.22
N LYS A 128 4.59 28.31 3.36
CA LYS A 128 4.80 28.44 1.89
C LYS A 128 5.97 29.36 1.49
N SER A 129 6.40 30.27 2.36
CA SER A 129 7.52 31.18 2.07
C SER A 129 8.89 30.52 2.22
N ASN A 130 8.99 29.38 2.92
CA ASN A 130 10.24 28.66 3.09
C ASN A 130 10.36 27.55 2.03
N LYS A 131 11.02 27.85 0.93
CA LYS A 131 11.18 26.94 -0.22
C LYS A 131 11.90 25.63 0.13
N ALA A 132 12.65 25.59 1.22
CA ALA A 132 13.36 24.37 1.65
C ALA A 132 12.44 23.38 2.38
N ALA A 133 11.36 23.87 2.99
CA ALA A 133 10.43 23.05 3.77
C ALA A 133 9.19 22.58 2.97
N ALA A 134 8.93 23.14 1.80
CA ALA A 134 7.69 22.97 1.04
C ALA A 134 7.83 22.00 -0.13
N THR A 135 8.34 20.81 0.11
CA THR A 135 8.59 19.87 -0.99
C THR A 135 7.39 18.98 -1.34
N ARG A 136 6.43 18.80 -0.42
CA ARG A 136 5.22 18.04 -0.69
C ARG A 136 4.08 18.42 0.27
N PRO A 137 2.82 18.22 -0.13
CA PRO A 137 1.71 18.33 0.82
C PRO A 137 1.79 17.24 1.90
N LEU A 138 1.51 17.62 3.14
CA LEU A 138 1.58 16.77 4.32
C LEU A 138 0.18 16.40 4.80
N ASP A 139 0.04 15.26 5.45
CA ASP A 139 -1.16 15.00 6.24
C ASP A 139 -1.04 15.72 7.61
N ILE A 140 -2.10 15.67 8.42
CA ILE A 140 -2.13 16.43 9.67
C ILE A 140 -1.13 15.89 10.71
N LEU A 141 -0.89 14.60 10.72
CA LEU A 141 0.06 13.97 11.65
C LEU A 141 1.51 14.28 11.25
N GLU A 142 1.78 14.31 9.94
CA GLU A 142 3.06 14.76 9.42
C GLU A 142 3.35 16.22 9.79
N VAL A 143 2.31 17.06 9.85
CA VAL A 143 2.43 18.45 10.29
C VAL A 143 2.87 18.49 11.77
N PHE A 144 2.28 17.66 12.63
CA PHE A 144 2.64 17.58 14.05
C PHE A 144 4.07 17.03 14.24
N SER A 145 4.42 15.97 13.53
CA SER A 145 5.78 15.41 13.54
C SER A 145 6.81 16.43 13.06
N ALA A 146 6.49 17.20 12.02
CA ALA A 146 7.35 18.28 11.53
C ALA A 146 7.55 19.38 12.56
N ARG A 147 6.54 19.69 13.40
CA ARG A 147 6.68 20.64 14.50
C ARG A 147 7.88 20.26 15.38
N ASP A 148 7.94 18.99 15.80
CA ASP A 148 8.94 18.50 16.75
C ASP A 148 10.32 18.35 16.09
N THR A 149 10.34 17.73 14.91
CA THR A 149 11.61 17.46 14.19
C THR A 149 12.27 18.73 13.65
N MET A 150 11.49 19.76 13.31
CA MET A 150 12.00 21.04 12.78
C MET A 150 12.03 22.15 13.83
N GLY A 151 11.58 21.88 15.04
CA GLY A 151 11.56 22.86 16.14
C GLY A 151 10.68 24.07 15.82
N LEU A 152 9.50 23.86 15.22
CA LEU A 152 8.62 24.96 14.78
C LEU A 152 7.87 25.56 15.96
N ASP A 153 7.81 26.90 16.02
CA ASP A 153 6.96 27.60 16.99
C ASP A 153 5.49 27.50 16.55
N PRO A 154 4.63 26.84 17.35
CA PRO A 154 3.23 26.67 16.97
C PRO A 154 2.46 27.98 16.75
N ASN A 155 2.81 29.01 17.45
CA ASN A 155 2.13 30.33 17.35
C ASN A 155 2.63 31.19 16.21
N UNK A 156 3.53 30.69 15.64
CA UNK A 156 4.12 31.45 14.69
C UNK A 156 4.11 30.82 13.37
N THR A 157 3.93 29.62 13.35
CA THR A 157 4.03 28.85 12.11
C THR A 157 2.66 28.74 11.41
N PRO A 158 2.48 29.33 10.21
CA PRO A 158 1.24 29.18 9.45
C PRO A 158 1.24 27.87 8.65
N VAL A 159 0.10 27.17 8.65
CA VAL A 159 -0.15 25.93 7.91
C VAL A 159 -1.34 26.17 6.97
N PHE A 160 -1.17 25.83 5.69
CA PHE A 160 -2.14 26.10 4.62
C PHE A 160 -2.74 24.80 4.11
N LYS A 161 -4.04 24.79 3.81
CA LYS A 161 -4.70 23.63 3.18
C LYS A 161 -4.67 23.79 1.65
N GLY A 162 -3.98 22.88 0.96
CA GLY A 162 -3.89 22.88 -0.51
C GLY A 162 -3.38 24.20 -1.07
N ASN A 163 -4.07 24.72 -2.07
CA ASN A 163 -3.71 25.97 -2.73
C ASN A 163 -4.28 27.24 -2.05
N SER A 164 -4.88 27.10 -0.88
CA SER A 164 -5.45 28.24 -0.16
C SER A 164 -4.40 29.36 0.10
N GLN A 165 -4.81 30.59 -0.02
CA GLN A 165 -4.00 31.77 0.27
C GLN A 165 -4.00 32.11 1.76
N VAL A 166 -4.96 31.57 2.51
CA VAL A 166 -5.04 31.74 3.97
C VAL A 166 -4.74 30.44 4.68
N GLY A 167 -4.16 30.53 5.86
CA GLY A 167 -3.79 29.36 6.65
C GLY A 167 -4.32 29.44 8.07
N PHE A 168 -3.95 28.44 8.83
CA PHE A 168 -4.20 28.33 10.26
C PHE A 168 -2.86 28.36 10.97
N TYR A 169 -2.81 28.88 12.17
CA TYR A 169 -1.61 28.70 13.00
C TYR A 169 -1.49 27.23 13.44
N LEU A 170 -0.29 26.72 13.50
CA LEU A 170 -0.04 25.35 13.96
C LEU A 170 -0.66 25.10 15.33
N SER A 171 -0.63 26.08 16.24
CA SER A 171 -1.28 26.01 17.54
C SER A 171 -2.81 25.76 17.49
N GLN A 172 -3.47 26.25 16.43
CA GLN A 172 -4.91 25.96 16.24
C GLN A 172 -5.13 24.49 15.87
N LEU A 173 -4.27 23.95 15.01
CA LEU A 173 -4.35 22.56 14.56
C LEU A 173 -3.99 21.56 15.66
N MET A 174 -3.21 21.99 16.68
CA MET A 174 -2.85 21.13 17.82
C MET A 174 -4.06 20.62 18.62
N ALA A 175 -5.22 21.25 18.48
CA ALA A 175 -6.46 20.75 19.05
C ALA A 175 -6.90 19.38 18.43
N LEU A 176 -6.29 19.00 17.30
CA LEU A 176 -6.50 17.71 16.63
C LEU A 176 -5.45 16.67 17.01
N GLU A 177 -4.43 17.05 17.78
CA GLU A 177 -3.39 16.12 18.23
C GLU A 177 -3.98 15.04 19.13
N PRO A 178 -3.68 13.77 18.92
CA PRO A 178 -4.11 12.73 19.86
C PRO A 178 -3.51 12.99 21.24
N VAL A 179 -4.34 12.88 22.27
CA VAL A 179 -3.86 13.05 23.65
C VAL A 179 -3.02 11.84 24.03
N THR A 180 -1.72 12.00 24.09
CA THR A 180 -0.83 11.02 24.72
C THR A 180 -0.97 11.15 26.23
N GLU A 181 -1.63 10.19 26.87
CA GLU A 181 -1.63 10.12 28.34
C GLU A 181 -0.20 9.78 28.81
N HIS A 182 0.51 10.77 29.28
CA HIS A 182 1.73 10.56 30.07
C HIS A 182 1.30 10.13 31.45
N SER A 183 1.60 8.89 31.82
CA SER A 183 1.50 8.44 33.20
C SER A 183 2.61 9.10 34.02
N PRO A 184 2.31 9.89 35.02
CA PRO A 184 3.36 10.31 35.94
C PRO A 184 3.64 9.14 36.89
N ASP A 185 4.89 8.76 37.00
CA ASP A 185 5.39 7.87 38.06
C ASP A 185 5.09 8.46 39.41
N GLY A 186 4.39 7.74 40.24
CA GLY A 186 4.15 8.14 41.61
C GLY A 186 3.48 7.08 42.44
N ASP A 187 4.24 6.53 43.28
CA ASP A 187 4.04 5.73 44.52
C ASP A 187 2.71 5.04 44.79
N LEU A 188 2.88 3.77 45.06
CA LEU A 188 1.94 2.80 45.65
C LEU A 188 1.34 3.28 46.99
N ASP A 189 0.04 3.21 47.11
CA ASP A 189 -0.57 2.98 48.41
C ASP A 189 -1.77 2.03 48.27
N ASP A 190 -1.72 1.00 49.08
CA ASP A 190 -2.69 -0.09 49.17
C ASP A 190 -3.96 0.37 49.90
N SER A 191 -5.11 0.32 49.25
CA SER A 191 -6.37 0.14 50.00
C SER A 191 -7.46 -0.46 49.11
N ASP A 192 -7.88 -1.64 49.49
CA ASP A 192 -8.98 -2.41 48.91
C ASP A 192 -10.32 -1.67 48.97
N GLU A 193 -10.92 -1.35 47.84
CA GLU A 193 -12.38 -1.18 47.73
C GLU A 193 -12.86 -1.63 46.36
N GLU A 194 -13.74 -2.63 46.30
CA GLU A 194 -14.42 -3.09 45.10
C GLU A 194 -15.36 -2.01 44.53
N PRO A 195 -15.33 -1.72 43.23
CA PRO A 195 -16.31 -0.78 42.68
C PRO A 195 -17.63 -1.47 42.32
N VAL A 196 -18.69 -0.86 42.79
CA VAL A 196 -20.08 -1.21 42.47
C VAL A 196 -20.35 -0.81 41.01
N ALA A 197 -20.86 -1.76 40.23
CA ALA A 197 -21.21 -1.55 38.81
C ALA A 197 -22.40 -0.60 38.68
N GLU A 198 -22.17 0.61 38.23
CA GLU A 198 -23.22 1.53 37.83
C GLU A 198 -23.69 1.17 36.40
N LYS A 199 -24.98 1.03 36.21
CA LYS A 199 -25.61 0.84 34.90
C LYS A 199 -25.45 2.12 34.07
N VAL A 200 -24.70 2.04 33.04
CA VAL A 200 -24.59 3.12 32.04
C VAL A 200 -25.62 2.89 30.93
N ASP A 201 -26.54 3.86 30.80
CA ASP A 201 -27.54 3.86 29.74
C ASP A 201 -26.90 4.05 28.36
N UNK A 202 -27.17 3.43 27.33
CA UNK A 202 -26.68 3.34 26.22
C UNK A 202 -26.61 4.56 25.62
N VAL A 203 -25.71 4.90 25.46
CA VAL A 203 -25.40 6.05 24.60
C VAL A 203 -25.59 5.65 23.12
N PRO A 204 -26.31 6.47 22.32
CA PRO A 204 -26.53 6.13 20.90
C PRO A 204 -25.23 6.03 20.10
N UNK A 205 -25.13 5.12 19.45
CA UNK A 205 -24.07 4.79 18.82
C UNK A 205 -23.52 5.86 18.17
N ALA A 206 -22.41 6.04 18.29
CA ALA A 206 -21.58 6.98 17.55
C ALA A 206 -21.51 6.60 16.07
N ASN A 207 -21.77 7.56 15.24
CA ASN A 207 -21.78 7.44 13.78
C ASN A 207 -20.44 6.83 13.27
N PRO A 208 -20.46 5.78 12.43
CA PRO A 208 -19.21 5.09 12.00
C PRO A 208 -18.28 5.90 11.09
N SER A 209 -18.52 7.16 10.88
CA SER A 209 -17.73 7.97 9.94
C SER A 209 -16.57 8.76 10.57
N MET A 210 -16.27 8.58 11.86
CA MET A 210 -15.03 9.13 12.41
C MET A 210 -13.86 8.28 11.93
N THR A 211 -13.17 8.75 10.91
CA THR A 211 -11.90 8.17 10.49
C THR A 211 -10.90 8.38 11.63
N ARG A 212 -10.58 7.31 12.33
CA ARG A 212 -9.48 7.31 13.28
C ARG A 212 -8.21 7.55 12.45
N PHE A 213 -7.49 8.61 12.74
CA PHE A 213 -6.24 8.89 12.04
C PHE A 213 -5.19 7.89 12.52
N VAL A 214 -4.85 6.96 11.65
CA VAL A 214 -3.78 5.99 11.88
C VAL A 214 -2.53 6.54 11.20
N ASP A 215 -1.44 6.61 11.95
CA ASP A 215 -0.15 7.01 11.39
C ASP A 215 0.26 5.94 10.35
N ALA A 216 0.37 6.36 9.11
CA ALA A 216 0.66 5.44 8.00
C ALA A 216 2.08 4.85 8.06
N ASP A 217 2.97 5.46 8.82
CA ASP A 217 4.36 5.00 8.99
C ASP A 217 4.64 4.46 10.39
N ALA A 218 3.66 4.49 11.30
CA ALA A 218 3.76 3.93 12.64
C ALA A 218 2.93 2.65 12.74
N GLY A 219 3.29 1.80 13.67
CA GLY A 219 2.61 0.55 13.95
C GLY A 219 3.48 -0.67 13.71
N ASP A 220 3.11 -1.76 14.33
CA ASP A 220 3.87 -3.02 14.30
C ASP A 220 3.58 -3.86 13.05
N PHE A 221 2.52 -3.54 12.31
CA PHE A 221 2.06 -4.35 11.18
C PHE A 221 2.02 -3.53 9.89
N THR A 222 2.48 -4.12 8.80
CA THR A 222 2.44 -3.52 7.47
C THR A 222 1.34 -4.20 6.65
N CYS A 223 0.41 -3.41 6.13
CA CYS A 223 -0.63 -3.95 5.25
C CYS A 223 -0.01 -4.55 3.98
N PRO A 224 -0.31 -5.82 3.64
CA PRO A 224 0.27 -6.41 2.44
C PRO A 224 -0.26 -5.79 1.14
N THR A 225 -1.39 -5.09 1.18
CA THR A 225 -2.01 -4.52 -0.03
C THR A 225 -1.55 -3.08 -0.31
N CYS A 226 -1.49 -2.20 0.71
CA CYS A 226 -1.14 -0.79 0.50
C CYS A 226 0.21 -0.37 1.09
N TRP A 227 0.85 -1.26 1.84
CA TRP A 227 2.19 -1.11 2.46
C TRP A 227 2.27 0.00 3.51
N LEU A 228 1.13 0.43 4.03
CA LEU A 228 1.08 1.39 5.13
C LEU A 228 1.03 0.64 6.45
N LYS A 229 1.62 1.21 7.48
CA LYS A 229 1.72 0.60 8.82
C LYS A 229 0.48 0.91 9.67
N PHE A 230 0.20 0.05 10.63
CA PHE A 230 -0.92 0.22 11.57
C PHE A 230 -0.77 -0.74 12.75
N ASP A 231 -1.52 -0.50 13.80
CA ASP A 231 -1.56 -1.37 14.98
C ASP A 231 -2.84 -2.21 15.03
N THR A 232 -2.83 -3.24 15.87
CA THR A 232 -4.00 -4.12 16.04
C THR A 232 -5.26 -3.35 16.49
N GLY A 233 -5.08 -2.27 17.24
CA GLY A 233 -6.19 -1.42 17.69
C GLY A 233 -6.83 -0.59 16.58
N ASP A 234 -6.16 -0.45 15.45
CA ASP A 234 -6.60 0.40 14.34
C ASP A 234 -7.38 -0.36 13.27
N VAL A 235 -7.44 -1.69 13.34
CA VAL A 235 -8.11 -2.50 12.32
C VAL A 235 -9.58 -2.13 12.19
N MET A 236 -10.06 -2.20 10.97
CA MET A 236 -11.48 -2.13 10.68
C MET A 236 -12.06 -3.54 10.64
N HIS A 237 -13.35 -3.65 10.87
CA HIS A 237 -14.10 -4.90 10.78
C HIS A 237 -15.04 -4.82 9.59
N VAL A 238 -15.23 -5.94 8.90
CA VAL A 238 -16.11 -6.02 7.72
C VAL A 238 -17.51 -6.41 8.18
N ALA A 239 -18.49 -5.57 7.87
CA ALA A 239 -19.89 -5.82 8.21
C ALA A 239 -20.39 -7.10 7.53
N VAL A 240 -21.37 -7.75 8.17
CA VAL A 240 -21.94 -9.03 7.69
C VAL A 240 -23.38 -8.87 7.20
N HIS A 241 -24.17 -7.98 7.85
CA HIS A 241 -25.58 -7.81 7.52
C HIS A 241 -25.79 -7.16 6.15
N ASP A 242 -26.66 -7.73 5.32
CA ASP A 242 -26.93 -7.28 3.93
C ASP A 242 -27.31 -5.79 3.82
N SER A 243 -27.89 -5.20 4.85
CA SER A 243 -28.22 -3.77 4.85
C SER A 243 -27.00 -2.86 4.98
N LEU A 244 -25.81 -3.43 5.23
CA LEU A 244 -24.56 -2.69 5.39
C LEU A 244 -23.66 -2.79 4.14
N PHE A 245 -24.26 -2.91 2.96
CA PHE A 245 -23.55 -2.71 1.70
C PHE A 245 -23.28 -1.22 1.46
N GLY A 246 -22.21 -0.95 0.73
CA GLY A 246 -21.85 0.40 0.34
C GLY A 246 -20.75 0.99 1.20
N ASP A 247 -19.53 0.48 1.00
CA ASP A 247 -18.34 1.04 1.66
C ASP A 247 -17.92 2.36 0.99
N PRO A 248 -17.73 3.41 1.73
CA PRO A 248 -17.40 4.74 1.19
C PRO A 248 -16.16 4.81 0.29
N UNK A 249 -15.38 3.91 0.51
CA UNK A 249 -14.19 3.90 -0.15
C UNK A 249 -14.13 2.91 -1.21
N LEU A 250 -14.64 1.82 -1.00
CA LEU A 250 -14.54 0.67 -1.91
C LEU A 250 -15.72 0.55 -2.90
N GLY A 251 -16.78 1.22 -2.64
CA GLY A 251 -17.94 1.27 -3.56
C GLY A 251 -19.19 0.50 -3.09
N UNK A 252 -20.08 0.63 -3.68
CA UNK A 252 -21.31 0.16 -3.37
C UNK A 252 -21.52 -1.29 -3.33
N GLU A 253 -20.70 -1.97 -3.99
CA GLU A 253 -20.84 -3.45 -4.01
C GLU A 253 -20.05 -4.13 -2.88
N GLN A 254 -19.43 -3.35 -2.01
CA GLN A 254 -18.62 -3.84 -0.91
C GLN A 254 -19.34 -3.63 0.43
N MET A 255 -19.21 -4.60 1.34
CA MET A 255 -19.69 -4.45 2.72
C MET A 255 -18.96 -3.29 3.39
N GLN A 256 -19.62 -2.58 4.28
CA GLN A 256 -19.01 -1.48 5.03
C GLN A 256 -17.88 -1.99 5.94
N ARG A 257 -16.82 -1.19 6.06
CA ARG A 257 -15.75 -1.40 7.03
C ARG A 257 -15.87 -0.32 8.09
N PHE A 258 -15.75 -0.72 9.35
CA PHE A 258 -15.95 0.17 10.50
C PHE A 258 -15.03 -0.23 11.66
N HIS A 259 -14.74 0.71 12.55
CA HIS A 259 -14.06 0.42 13.81
C HIS A 259 -15.10 -0.08 14.81
N ALA A 260 -14.95 -1.31 15.27
CA ALA A 260 -15.94 -1.92 16.17
C ALA A 260 -15.89 -1.27 17.55
N SER A 261 -17.05 -0.91 18.06
CA SER A 261 -17.25 -0.39 19.43
C SER A 261 -17.99 -1.38 20.33
N ARG A 262 -18.55 -2.45 19.75
CA ARG A 262 -19.30 -3.47 20.49
C ARG A 262 -18.70 -4.84 20.24
N PHE A 263 -18.62 -5.63 21.30
CA PHE A 263 -18.07 -6.99 21.25
C PHE A 263 -19.00 -7.94 22.03
N ASN A 264 -19.06 -9.19 21.59
CA ASN A 264 -19.80 -10.22 22.33
C ASN A 264 -18.93 -10.83 23.45
N ASP A 265 -19.50 -11.74 24.23
CA ASP A 265 -18.82 -12.40 25.36
C ASP A 265 -17.57 -13.22 24.95
N ARG A 266 -17.41 -13.48 23.65
CA ARG A 266 -16.25 -14.20 23.10
C ARG A 266 -15.19 -13.24 22.53
N GLY A 267 -15.39 -11.93 22.67
CA GLY A 267 -14.50 -10.91 22.16
C GLY A 267 -14.61 -10.67 20.65
N GLN A 268 -15.63 -11.20 19.98
CA GLN A 268 -15.85 -10.95 18.56
C GLN A 268 -16.56 -9.61 18.35
N ALA A 269 -16.06 -8.81 17.44
CA ALA A 269 -16.67 -7.54 17.07
C ALA A 269 -18.07 -7.76 16.47
N LEU A 270 -18.99 -6.85 16.76
CA LEU A 270 -20.37 -6.91 16.28
C LEU A 270 -20.65 -5.76 15.32
N ASP A 271 -21.37 -6.04 14.24
CA ASP A 271 -21.85 -4.97 13.35
C ASP A 271 -23.05 -4.23 13.95
N ASP A 272 -23.58 -3.25 13.25
CA ASP A 272 -24.69 -2.43 13.73
C ASP A 272 -25.99 -3.22 14.01
N TYR A 273 -26.11 -4.39 13.40
CA TYR A 273 -27.25 -5.30 13.61
C TYR A 273 -26.95 -6.37 14.68
N GLY A 274 -25.76 -6.33 15.30
CA GLY A 274 -25.37 -7.28 16.35
C GLY A 274 -24.86 -8.61 15.82
N ILE A 275 -24.47 -8.68 14.55
CA ILE A 275 -23.92 -9.92 13.94
C ILE A 275 -22.38 -9.91 14.11
N PRO A 276 -21.80 -11.04 14.57
CA PRO A 276 -20.34 -11.10 14.76
C PRO A 276 -19.53 -11.01 13.46
N UNK A 277 -18.68 -10.07 13.11
CA UNK A 277 -17.89 -9.89 12.22
C UNK A 277 -16.83 -10.73 12.34
N THR A 278 -16.37 -11.46 11.55
CA THR A 278 -15.27 -12.43 11.50
C THR A 278 -14.08 -11.98 10.65
N GLU A 279 -14.29 -11.03 9.73
CA GLU A 279 -13.26 -10.50 8.86
C GLU A 279 -12.80 -9.12 9.32
N ILE A 280 -11.48 -8.91 9.23
CA ILE A 280 -10.83 -7.64 9.55
C ILE A 280 -10.27 -7.00 8.26
N ALA A 281 -10.09 -5.69 8.29
CA ALA A 281 -9.63 -4.93 7.14
C ALA A 281 -8.59 -3.87 7.55
N CYS A 282 -7.73 -3.54 6.63
CA CYS A 282 -6.72 -2.49 6.80
C CYS A 282 -7.40 -1.13 7.03
N PRO A 283 -6.98 -0.34 8.02
CA PRO A 283 -7.58 0.98 8.27
C PRO A 283 -7.32 1.98 7.14
N HIS A 284 -6.29 1.78 6.32
CA HIS A 284 -5.92 2.70 5.24
C HIS A 284 -6.62 2.38 3.93
N CYS A 285 -6.39 1.18 3.36
CA CYS A 285 -6.94 0.82 2.05
C CYS A 285 -8.28 0.08 2.13
N ARG A 286 -8.71 -0.30 3.33
CA ARG A 286 -9.96 -0.99 3.65
C ARG A 286 -10.08 -2.40 3.04
N ARG A 287 -8.99 -2.93 2.45
CA ARG A 287 -8.96 -4.31 1.94
C ARG A 287 -8.91 -5.29 3.12
N THR A 288 -9.60 -6.40 2.96
CA THR A 288 -9.66 -7.48 3.95
C THR A 288 -8.24 -8.03 4.19
N LEU A 289 -7.90 -8.24 5.44
CA LEU A 289 -6.65 -8.87 5.84
C LEU A 289 -6.87 -10.39 5.97
N PRO A 290 -5.90 -11.22 5.62
CA PRO A 290 -6.08 -12.67 5.71
C PRO A 290 -6.32 -13.13 7.14
N PRO A 291 -7.05 -14.24 7.32
CA PRO A 291 -7.23 -14.82 8.66
C PRO A 291 -5.89 -15.09 9.33
N GLY A 292 -5.78 -14.80 10.61
CA GLY A 292 -4.55 -15.02 11.37
C GLY A 292 -3.44 -14.00 11.10
N PHE A 293 -3.73 -12.91 10.41
CA PHE A 293 -2.74 -11.88 10.05
C PHE A 293 -1.86 -11.43 11.21
N PHE A 294 -2.39 -11.31 12.38
CA PHE A 294 -1.64 -10.91 13.59
C PHE A 294 -0.98 -12.05 14.37
N UNK A 295 -1.19 -13.12 13.98
CA UNK A 295 -0.72 -14.26 14.65
C UNK A 295 0.64 -14.68 14.32
N GLU A 296 1.07 -14.36 13.11
CA GLU A 296 2.39 -14.81 12.64
C GLU A 296 3.09 -13.71 11.82
N PRO A 297 4.43 -13.67 11.81
CA PRO A 297 5.17 -12.67 11.04
C PRO A 297 4.98 -12.85 9.53
N HIS A 298 5.03 -11.74 8.80
CA HIS A 298 4.92 -11.72 7.35
C HIS A 298 6.29 -11.49 6.73
N LYS A 299 6.64 -12.29 5.70
CA LYS A 299 7.89 -12.20 4.94
C LYS A 299 7.57 -11.80 3.51
N ILE A 300 8.07 -10.66 3.07
CA ILE A 300 7.79 -10.06 1.77
C ILE A 300 8.83 -10.51 0.75
N PHE A 301 8.37 -11.16 -0.32
CA PHE A 301 9.19 -11.68 -1.43
C PHE A 301 8.79 -10.97 -2.72
N SER A 302 9.66 -10.09 -3.22
CA SER A 302 9.39 -9.28 -4.42
C SER A 302 10.09 -9.84 -5.64
N ILE A 303 9.31 -10.12 -6.70
CA ILE A 303 9.84 -10.59 -7.98
C ILE A 303 9.90 -9.40 -8.94
N VAL A 304 11.08 -9.15 -9.48
CA VAL A 304 11.38 -8.05 -10.41
C VAL A 304 12.01 -8.62 -11.68
N GLY A 305 11.87 -7.95 -12.80
CA GLY A 305 12.49 -8.35 -14.07
C GLY A 305 11.80 -7.68 -15.24
N ALA A 306 12.40 -7.78 -16.40
CA ALA A 306 11.92 -7.12 -17.62
C ALA A 306 10.50 -7.59 -18.02
N PRO A 307 9.76 -6.77 -18.76
CA PRO A 307 8.54 -7.27 -19.40
C PRO A 307 8.84 -8.51 -20.25
N GLN A 308 7.96 -9.48 -20.20
CA GLN A 308 8.07 -10.75 -20.95
C GLN A 308 9.20 -11.70 -20.50
N SER A 309 9.90 -11.42 -19.41
CA SER A 309 10.94 -12.33 -18.88
C SER A 309 10.38 -13.63 -18.26
N GLY A 310 9.07 -13.79 -18.19
CA GLY A 310 8.45 -15.02 -17.67
C GLY A 310 8.15 -15.02 -16.18
N LYS A 311 8.14 -13.85 -15.53
CA LYS A 311 7.92 -13.71 -14.06
C LYS A 311 6.66 -14.44 -13.56
N SER A 312 5.53 -14.22 -14.23
CA SER A 312 4.26 -14.79 -13.80
C SER A 312 4.23 -16.32 -13.96
N TYR A 313 4.84 -16.85 -14.99
CA TYR A 313 5.04 -18.29 -15.12
C TYR A 313 5.98 -18.82 -14.02
N TYR A 314 7.02 -18.12 -13.74
CA TYR A 314 7.93 -18.46 -12.64
C TYR A 314 7.17 -18.47 -11.29
N UNK A 315 6.35 -17.50 -10.93
CA UNK A 315 5.64 -17.45 -9.83
C UNK A 315 4.77 -18.51 -9.67
N THR A 316 4.06 -18.88 -10.75
CA THR A 316 3.09 -20.01 -10.76
C THR A 316 3.76 -21.36 -10.49
N VAL A 317 4.85 -21.63 -11.19
CA VAL A 317 5.60 -22.89 -11.03
C VAL A 317 6.22 -23.00 -9.63
N VAL A 318 6.82 -21.93 -9.11
CA VAL A 318 7.41 -21.91 -7.76
C VAL A 318 6.34 -22.29 -6.72
N ILE A 319 5.18 -21.65 -6.76
CA ILE A 319 4.09 -21.92 -5.80
C ILE A 319 3.66 -23.40 -5.87
N LYS A 320 3.55 -23.95 -7.07
CA LYS A 320 3.22 -25.36 -7.25
C LYS A 320 4.29 -26.29 -6.66
N LEU A 321 5.56 -25.99 -6.89
CA LEU A 321 6.67 -26.81 -6.39
C LEU A 321 6.81 -26.71 -4.87
N LEU A 322 6.70 -25.50 -4.30
CA LEU A 322 6.83 -25.28 -2.86
C LEU A 322 5.80 -26.10 -2.06
N GLN A 323 4.57 -26.23 -2.56
CA GLN A 323 3.52 -27.04 -1.93
C GLN A 323 3.97 -28.51 -1.74
N THR A 324 4.80 -29.01 -2.64
CA THR A 324 5.29 -30.39 -2.61
C THR A 324 6.66 -30.51 -1.94
N THR A 325 7.61 -29.68 -2.33
CA THR A 325 9.00 -29.74 -1.88
C THR A 325 9.13 -29.43 -0.39
N LEU A 326 8.46 -28.36 0.07
CA LEU A 326 8.50 -28.00 1.50
C LEU A 326 7.94 -29.13 2.36
N PHE A 327 6.80 -29.70 1.97
CA PHE A 327 6.20 -30.80 2.74
C PHE A 327 7.07 -32.06 2.71
N ARG A 328 7.48 -32.51 1.52
CA ARG A 328 8.19 -33.79 1.37
C ARG A 328 9.63 -33.76 1.86
N LYS A 329 10.30 -32.61 1.72
CA LYS A 329 11.74 -32.51 2.00
C LYS A 329 12.03 -31.87 3.36
N PHE A 330 11.18 -30.93 3.80
CA PHE A 330 11.43 -30.15 5.03
C PHE A 330 10.35 -30.33 6.11
N GLY A 331 9.30 -31.09 5.85
CA GLY A 331 8.21 -31.26 6.81
C GLY A 331 7.37 -29.98 7.04
N VAL A 332 7.48 -29.00 6.13
CA VAL A 332 6.80 -27.71 6.24
C VAL A 332 5.56 -27.70 5.35
N VAL A 333 4.44 -27.34 5.94
CA VAL A 333 3.17 -27.21 5.21
C VAL A 333 3.05 -25.81 4.62
N PHE A 334 2.91 -25.73 3.30
CA PHE A 334 2.72 -24.48 2.55
C PHE A 334 1.27 -24.39 2.10
N ARG A 335 0.50 -23.45 2.65
CA ARG A 335 -0.94 -23.33 2.42
C ARG A 335 -1.32 -21.98 1.84
N ASP A 336 -2.42 -21.98 1.10
CA ASP A 336 -3.07 -20.76 0.64
C ASP A 336 -3.70 -20.06 1.86
N ALA A 337 -3.20 -18.88 2.20
CA ALA A 337 -3.69 -18.08 3.35
C ALA A 337 -4.82 -17.14 2.96
N ASP A 338 -4.97 -16.84 1.67
CA ASP A 338 -5.99 -15.93 1.15
C ASP A 338 -6.55 -16.47 -0.18
N PRO A 339 -7.41 -17.48 -0.15
CA PRO A 339 -7.93 -18.08 -1.39
C PRO A 339 -8.61 -17.10 -2.35
N ALA A 340 -9.26 -16.05 -1.82
CA ALA A 340 -9.90 -15.02 -2.64
C ALA A 340 -8.87 -14.11 -3.32
N GLY A 341 -7.90 -13.61 -2.55
CA GLY A 341 -6.81 -12.80 -3.07
C GLY A 341 -5.90 -13.59 -4.02
N ASN A 342 -5.66 -14.86 -3.69
CA ASN A 342 -4.81 -15.76 -4.48
C ASN A 342 -5.51 -16.38 -5.70
N ALA A 343 -6.81 -16.11 -5.92
CA ALA A 343 -7.55 -16.69 -7.04
C ALA A 343 -6.83 -16.54 -8.39
N PRO A 344 -6.24 -15.37 -8.75
CA PRO A 344 -5.53 -15.26 -10.03
C PRO A 344 -4.37 -16.24 -10.18
N ILE A 345 -3.54 -16.41 -9.16
CA ILE A 345 -2.39 -17.33 -9.22
C ILE A 345 -2.87 -18.80 -9.20
N ASN A 346 -3.96 -19.09 -8.52
CA ASN A 346 -4.57 -20.43 -8.50
C ASN A 346 -5.16 -20.79 -9.87
N GLU A 347 -5.78 -19.82 -10.55
CA GLU A 347 -6.25 -20.00 -11.93
C GLU A 347 -5.09 -20.25 -12.89
N MET A 348 -4.02 -19.46 -12.81
CA MET A 348 -2.82 -19.64 -13.63
C MET A 348 -2.21 -21.04 -13.41
N LYS A 349 -2.13 -21.47 -12.15
CA LYS A 349 -1.63 -22.80 -11.79
C LYS A 349 -2.51 -23.91 -12.42
N SER A 350 -3.83 -23.76 -12.35
CA SER A 350 -4.77 -24.69 -12.98
C SER A 350 -4.60 -24.70 -14.51
N HIS A 351 -4.56 -23.53 -15.15
CA HIS A 351 -4.35 -23.43 -16.59
C HIS A 351 -3.05 -24.14 -17.02
N LEU A 352 -1.94 -23.88 -16.30
CA LEU A 352 -0.64 -24.40 -16.69
C LEU A 352 -0.54 -25.92 -16.49
N PHE A 353 -0.97 -26.44 -15.33
CA PHE A 353 -0.75 -27.84 -14.93
C PHE A 353 -1.91 -28.79 -15.25
N SER A 354 -3.10 -28.27 -15.64
CA SER A 354 -4.23 -29.09 -16.06
C SER A 354 -4.50 -28.99 -17.57
N ALA A 355 -3.74 -28.17 -18.30
CA ALA A 355 -3.88 -27.98 -19.73
C ALA A 355 -3.51 -29.27 -20.48
N GLN A 356 -4.24 -29.54 -21.55
CA GLN A 356 -3.97 -30.67 -22.43
C GLN A 356 -3.13 -30.29 -23.65
N ASN A 357 -3.03 -28.99 -23.94
CA ASN A 357 -2.27 -28.47 -25.08
C ASN A 357 -1.76 -27.04 -24.77
N SER A 358 -0.87 -26.55 -25.61
CA SER A 358 -0.20 -25.26 -25.42
C SER A 358 -1.14 -24.06 -25.51
N SER A 359 -2.22 -24.14 -26.30
CA SER A 359 -3.21 -23.05 -26.37
C SER A 359 -3.92 -22.86 -25.02
N GLN A 360 -4.23 -23.93 -24.32
CA GLN A 360 -4.81 -23.89 -22.99
C GLN A 360 -3.83 -23.43 -21.91
N ALA A 361 -2.55 -23.78 -22.06
CA ALA A 361 -1.49 -23.42 -21.10
C ALA A 361 -1.00 -21.98 -21.27
N TYR A 362 -1.31 -21.35 -22.39
CA TYR A 362 -0.83 -20.01 -22.72
C TYR A 362 -1.73 -18.95 -22.06
N LEU A 363 -1.09 -17.99 -21.39
CA LEU A 363 -1.77 -16.87 -20.75
C LEU A 363 -1.43 -15.58 -21.52
N THR A 364 -2.45 -14.85 -21.93
CA THR A 364 -2.26 -13.59 -22.63
C THR A 364 -1.77 -12.50 -21.67
N LYS A 365 -1.03 -11.54 -22.19
CA LYS A 365 -0.54 -10.40 -21.40
C LYS A 365 -1.69 -9.65 -20.70
N THR A 366 -2.80 -9.44 -21.39
CA THR A 366 -3.97 -8.74 -20.84
C THR A 366 -4.59 -9.49 -19.65
N GLN A 367 -4.67 -10.81 -19.75
CA GLN A 367 -5.16 -11.64 -18.63
C GLN A 367 -4.24 -11.51 -17.41
N LEU A 368 -2.93 -11.59 -17.66
CA LEU A 368 -1.93 -11.47 -16.59
C LEU A 368 -1.98 -10.09 -15.92
N GLU A 369 -1.95 -9.01 -16.68
CA GLU A 369 -1.95 -7.64 -16.14
C GLU A 369 -3.22 -7.33 -15.36
N GLY A 370 -4.38 -7.69 -15.87
CA GLY A 370 -5.66 -7.46 -15.20
C GLY A 370 -5.82 -8.24 -13.90
N ALA A 371 -5.26 -9.44 -13.84
CA ALA A 371 -5.34 -10.32 -12.69
C ALA A 371 -4.34 -9.95 -11.58
N MET A 372 -3.16 -9.44 -11.95
CA MET A 372 -2.02 -9.23 -11.04
C MET A 372 -2.00 -7.87 -10.35
N TYR A 373 -2.88 -6.94 -10.73
CA TYR A 373 -2.90 -5.59 -10.20
C TYR A 373 -4.29 -5.24 -9.65
N GLU A 374 -4.29 -4.35 -8.67
CA GLU A 374 -5.52 -3.90 -8.06
C GLU A 374 -5.51 -2.38 -7.91
N ARG A 375 -6.67 -1.76 -8.17
CA ARG A 375 -6.88 -0.34 -7.96
C ARG A 375 -7.49 -0.13 -6.59
N LEU A 376 -6.85 0.69 -5.76
CA LEU A 376 -7.28 0.88 -4.39
C LEU A 376 -6.99 2.30 -3.90
N PRO A 377 -7.72 2.75 -2.86
CA PRO A 377 -7.46 4.06 -2.27
C PRO A 377 -6.15 4.05 -1.45
N ARG A 378 -5.35 5.10 -1.60
CA ARG A 378 -4.13 5.32 -0.84
C ARG A 378 -3.83 6.82 -0.80
N TYR A 379 -3.77 7.41 0.40
CA TYR A 379 -3.58 8.86 0.56
C TYR A 379 -4.56 9.69 -0.29
N ASP A 380 -5.85 9.47 -0.12
CA ASP A 380 -6.94 10.22 -0.78
C ASP A 380 -6.95 10.16 -2.32
N ARG A 381 -6.23 9.21 -2.90
CA ARG A 381 -6.26 8.98 -4.36
C ARG A 381 -6.30 7.50 -4.67
N MET A 382 -6.78 7.20 -5.88
CA MET A 382 -6.79 5.82 -6.38
C MET A 382 -5.45 5.52 -7.05
N VAL A 383 -4.78 4.47 -6.58
CA VAL A 383 -3.52 3.97 -7.13
C VAL A 383 -3.68 2.54 -7.61
N THR A 384 -2.85 2.13 -8.56
CA THR A 384 -2.79 0.74 -9.02
C THR A 384 -1.54 0.10 -8.43
N LEU A 385 -1.72 -0.96 -7.64
CA LEU A 385 -0.63 -1.67 -6.95
C LEU A 385 -0.64 -3.15 -7.33
N PRO A 386 0.52 -3.83 -7.30
CA PRO A 386 0.54 -5.28 -7.47
C PRO A 386 -0.19 -5.97 -6.32
N LYS A 387 -0.94 -7.00 -6.63
CA LYS A 387 -1.65 -7.80 -5.63
C LYS A 387 -0.66 -8.62 -4.80
N PRO A 388 -0.87 -8.70 -3.49
CA PRO A 388 -0.15 -9.67 -2.66
C PRO A 388 -0.71 -11.08 -2.89
N PHE A 389 0.16 -12.07 -3.04
CA PHE A 389 -0.22 -13.49 -2.99
C PHE A 389 0.31 -14.06 -1.68
N ILE A 390 -0.60 -14.47 -0.79
CA ILE A 390 -0.29 -14.73 0.61
C ILE A 390 -0.41 -16.23 0.92
N PHE A 391 0.66 -16.81 1.43
CA PHE A 391 0.74 -18.24 1.79
C PHE A 391 1.28 -18.37 3.20
N SER A 392 0.67 -19.25 4.00
CA SER A 392 1.18 -19.57 5.34
C SER A 392 2.12 -20.78 5.28
N LEU A 393 3.17 -20.70 6.06
CA LEU A 393 4.16 -21.76 6.24
C LEU A 393 4.15 -22.19 7.70
N SER A 394 3.92 -23.47 7.94
CA SER A 394 3.94 -24.02 9.30
C SER A 394 4.81 -25.26 9.36
N GLY A 395 5.76 -25.25 10.27
CA GLY A 395 6.62 -26.39 10.55
C GLY A 395 5.97 -27.40 11.50
N SER A 396 6.53 -28.58 11.58
CA SER A 396 6.04 -29.64 12.46
C SER A 396 6.60 -29.56 13.88
N GLU A 397 7.71 -28.84 14.08
CA GLU A 397 8.46 -28.85 15.33
C GLU A 397 8.12 -27.72 16.29
N SER A 398 7.79 -26.53 15.78
CA SER A 398 7.52 -25.37 16.61
C SER A 398 6.65 -24.35 15.86
N ASP A 399 5.65 -23.83 16.55
CA ASP A 399 4.81 -22.74 16.03
C ASP A 399 5.57 -21.39 15.97
N GLU A 400 6.68 -21.25 16.69
CA GLU A 400 7.48 -20.01 16.71
C GLU A 400 8.11 -19.68 15.36
N GLU A 401 8.35 -20.70 14.52
CA GLU A 401 8.92 -20.50 13.18
C GLU A 401 7.86 -20.26 12.11
N ASN A 402 6.59 -20.47 12.41
CA ASN A 402 5.49 -20.24 11.46
C ASN A 402 5.52 -18.81 10.94
N CYS A 403 5.20 -18.63 9.67
CA CYS A 403 5.13 -17.31 9.05
C CYS A 403 4.21 -17.32 7.83
N SER A 404 3.78 -16.13 7.43
CA SER A 404 3.17 -15.92 6.11
C SER A 404 4.22 -15.36 5.15
N VAL A 405 4.25 -15.88 3.93
CA VAL A 405 5.06 -15.32 2.84
C VAL A 405 4.14 -14.60 1.88
N VAL A 406 4.48 -13.37 1.56
CA VAL A 406 3.73 -12.51 0.64
C VAL A 406 4.56 -12.32 -0.63
N PHE A 407 4.08 -12.86 -1.74
CA PHE A 407 4.74 -12.68 -3.04
C PHE A 407 4.11 -11.51 -3.81
N TYR A 408 4.96 -10.69 -4.43
CA TYR A 408 4.55 -9.66 -5.39
C TYR A 408 5.19 -9.93 -6.75
N ASP A 409 4.35 -10.05 -7.79
CA ASP A 409 4.82 -10.14 -9.19
C ASP A 409 4.74 -8.73 -9.81
N ASN A 410 5.88 -8.10 -9.97
CA ASN A 410 5.97 -6.72 -10.43
C ASN A 410 6.10 -6.62 -11.94
N ALA A 411 5.28 -5.79 -12.56
CA ALA A 411 5.45 -5.45 -13.98
C ALA A 411 6.77 -4.69 -14.17
N GLY A 412 7.57 -5.14 -15.12
CA GLY A 412 8.87 -4.53 -15.42
C GLY A 412 8.76 -3.06 -15.83
N GLU A 413 7.61 -2.67 -16.40
CA GLU A 413 7.31 -1.30 -16.80
C GLU A 413 7.38 -0.32 -15.62
N HIS A 414 7.05 -0.78 -14.41
CA HIS A 414 7.10 0.05 -13.20
C HIS A 414 8.55 0.44 -12.81
N PHE A 415 9.55 -0.27 -13.36
CA PHE A 415 10.97 -0.02 -13.08
C PHE A 415 11.69 0.67 -14.24
N GLN A 416 10.94 1.16 -15.22
CA GLN A 416 11.56 1.96 -16.29
C GLN A 416 11.88 3.37 -15.78
N PRO A 417 12.98 3.96 -16.23
CA PRO A 417 13.33 5.35 -15.86
C PRO A 417 12.19 6.32 -16.20
N GLY A 418 11.94 7.25 -15.29
CA GLY A 418 10.87 8.25 -15.45
C GLY A 418 9.48 7.79 -15.04
N GLN A 419 9.31 6.53 -14.64
CA GLN A 419 8.05 6.00 -14.13
C GLN A 419 7.89 6.16 -12.61
N ASP A 420 8.87 6.75 -11.95
CA ASP A 420 8.81 7.03 -10.51
C ASP A 420 7.93 8.25 -10.24
N SER A 421 6.65 8.12 -10.55
CA SER A 421 5.67 9.15 -10.22
C SER A 421 5.02 8.84 -8.87
N THR A 422 4.61 9.88 -8.18
CA THR A 422 3.80 9.77 -6.97
C THR A 422 2.47 9.04 -7.23
N ASN A 423 2.11 8.87 -8.49
CA ASN A 423 0.89 8.17 -8.90
C ASN A 423 1.09 6.67 -9.12
N SER A 424 2.34 6.18 -9.13
CA SER A 424 2.64 4.76 -9.31
C SER A 424 3.62 4.28 -8.24
N PRO A 425 3.17 4.07 -7.00
CA PRO A 425 4.04 3.64 -5.91
C PRO A 425 4.38 2.14 -5.96
N GLY A 426 4.24 1.50 -7.11
CA GLY A 426 4.38 0.05 -7.27
C GLY A 426 5.75 -0.55 -6.90
N ALA A 427 6.75 0.30 -6.65
CA ALA A 427 8.08 -0.15 -6.25
C ALA A 427 8.36 -0.01 -4.75
N GLN A 428 7.44 0.58 -3.99
CA GLN A 428 7.72 0.89 -2.57
C GLN A 428 7.91 -0.37 -1.70
N HIS A 429 7.16 -1.43 -1.97
CA HIS A 429 7.27 -2.67 -1.20
C HIS A 429 8.68 -3.30 -1.30
N ILE A 430 9.44 -3.01 -2.36
CA ILE A 430 10.78 -3.61 -2.54
C ILE A 430 11.73 -3.18 -1.42
N ALA A 431 11.61 -1.95 -0.95
CA ALA A 431 12.42 -1.46 0.19
C ALA A 431 12.05 -2.15 1.50
N SER A 432 10.84 -2.73 1.60
CA SER A 432 10.38 -3.50 2.76
C SER A 432 10.47 -5.02 2.54
N SER A 433 11.10 -5.45 1.45
CA SER A 433 11.21 -6.89 1.14
C SER A 433 12.20 -7.59 2.07
N ASP A 434 11.83 -8.79 2.48
CA ASP A 434 12.74 -9.73 3.18
C ASP A 434 13.63 -10.48 2.18
N ALA A 435 13.20 -10.58 0.89
CA ALA A 435 14.03 -11.13 -0.18
C ALA A 435 13.59 -10.55 -1.53
N ILE A 436 14.54 -10.36 -2.43
CA ILE A 436 14.30 -9.85 -3.78
C ILE A 436 14.75 -10.91 -4.80
N PHE A 437 13.88 -11.18 -5.79
CA PHE A 437 14.12 -12.13 -6.87
C PHE A 437 14.15 -11.34 -8.18
N PHE A 438 15.30 -11.23 -8.80
CA PHE A 438 15.46 -10.59 -10.11
C PHE A 438 15.51 -11.67 -11.19
N LEU A 439 14.45 -11.74 -11.99
CA LEU A 439 14.36 -12.70 -13.09
C LEU A 439 15.02 -12.12 -14.35
N PHE A 440 16.17 -12.65 -14.69
CA PHE A 440 16.93 -12.33 -15.89
C PHE A 440 16.61 -13.36 -16.98
N ASP A 441 16.26 -12.87 -18.17
CA ASP A 441 15.96 -13.71 -19.33
C ASP A 441 17.10 -13.63 -20.35
N PRO A 442 17.92 -14.67 -20.50
CA PRO A 442 19.02 -14.68 -21.46
C PRO A 442 18.58 -14.57 -22.93
N THR A 443 17.36 -15.04 -23.25
CA THR A 443 16.88 -15.10 -24.66
C THR A 443 16.53 -13.72 -25.22
N ILE A 444 16.29 -12.72 -24.33
CA ILE A 444 16.01 -11.34 -24.77
C ILE A 444 17.22 -10.41 -24.59
N ASN A 445 18.30 -10.88 -23.99
CA ASN A 445 19.53 -10.09 -23.86
C ASN A 445 20.38 -10.21 -25.12
N PRO A 446 20.84 -9.10 -25.75
CA PRO A 446 21.54 -9.13 -27.04
C PRO A 446 22.81 -9.97 -27.05
N ASP A 447 23.63 -9.87 -26.01
CA ASP A 447 24.94 -10.56 -25.97
C ASP A 447 24.76 -12.04 -25.64
N PHE A 448 23.91 -12.34 -24.73
CA PHE A 448 23.61 -13.72 -24.42
C PHE A 448 22.88 -14.45 -25.57
N UNK A 449 21.98 -13.86 -26.03
CA UNK A 449 21.28 -14.38 -27.04
C UNK A 449 22.14 -14.68 -28.17
N ARG A 450 23.21 -13.83 -28.47
CA ARG A 450 24.19 -14.08 -29.56
C ARG A 450 25.03 -15.35 -29.35
N SER A 451 25.32 -15.63 -28.11
CA SER A 451 26.06 -16.84 -27.72
C SER A 451 25.25 -18.13 -27.88
N LEU A 452 23.93 -18.02 -28.14
CA LEU A 452 23.01 -19.14 -28.34
C LEU A 452 22.55 -19.27 -29.80
N ALA A 453 23.25 -18.64 -30.76
CA ALA A 453 22.86 -18.51 -32.17
C ALA A 453 22.64 -19.84 -32.91
N ASP A 454 23.21 -20.94 -32.39
CA ASP A 454 23.07 -22.27 -33.02
C ASP A 454 21.83 -23.05 -32.51
N SER A 455 21.00 -22.43 -31.70
CA SER A 455 19.80 -23.07 -31.11
C SER A 455 18.56 -22.90 -32.01
N ASP A 456 17.76 -23.94 -32.13
CA ASP A 456 16.47 -23.93 -32.83
C ASP A 456 15.31 -23.44 -31.94
N ASP A 457 15.60 -22.86 -30.77
CA ASP A 457 14.60 -22.40 -29.83
C ASP A 457 13.78 -21.24 -30.43
N PRO A 458 12.44 -21.36 -30.54
CA PRO A 458 11.61 -20.32 -31.15
C PRO A 458 11.63 -18.99 -30.36
N GLN A 459 12.09 -19.00 -29.13
CA GLN A 459 12.18 -17.77 -28.31
C GLN A 459 13.23 -16.80 -28.84
N PHE A 460 14.27 -17.33 -29.57
CA PHE A 460 15.32 -16.49 -30.17
C PHE A 460 14.82 -15.64 -31.34
N UNK A 461 13.81 -15.92 -31.68
CA UNK A 461 13.16 -15.22 -32.68
C UNK A 461 12.41 -14.04 -32.26
N SER A 462 12.29 -13.95 -31.01
CA SER A 462 11.55 -12.81 -30.44
C SER A 462 12.40 -11.53 -30.39
N GLN A 463 11.73 -10.40 -30.09
CA GLN A 463 12.43 -9.11 -30.02
C GLN A 463 13.44 -9.07 -28.87
N VAL A 464 14.67 -8.79 -29.19
CA VAL A 464 15.74 -8.56 -28.24
C VAL A 464 15.47 -7.25 -27.46
N SER A 465 15.63 -7.27 -26.16
CA SER A 465 15.45 -6.11 -25.29
C SER A 465 16.68 -5.92 -24.41
N ASP A 466 17.28 -4.75 -24.48
CA ASP A 466 18.47 -4.38 -23.72
C ASP A 466 18.13 -3.65 -22.40
N GLN A 467 16.93 -3.86 -21.88
CA GLN A 467 16.45 -3.08 -20.73
C GLN A 467 16.66 -3.76 -19.37
N GLN A 468 17.15 -4.99 -19.33
CA GLN A 468 17.24 -5.75 -18.08
C GLN A 468 18.24 -5.14 -17.08
N ASP A 469 19.37 -4.68 -17.56
CA ASP A 469 20.38 -3.98 -16.75
C ASP A 469 19.85 -2.63 -16.24
N VAL A 470 19.09 -1.92 -17.08
CA VAL A 470 18.46 -0.64 -16.73
C VAL A 470 17.42 -0.84 -15.61
N ILE A 471 16.60 -1.88 -15.71
CA ILE A 471 15.59 -2.22 -14.69
C ILE A 471 16.27 -2.56 -13.36
N LEU A 472 17.34 -3.34 -13.40
CA LEU A 472 18.09 -3.68 -12.17
C LEU A 472 18.76 -2.45 -11.55
N ALA A 473 19.34 -1.58 -12.38
CA ALA A 473 19.93 -0.32 -11.92
C ALA A 473 18.88 0.62 -11.32
N GLU A 474 17.70 0.70 -11.94
CA GLU A 474 16.58 1.52 -11.40
C GLU A 474 16.07 0.94 -10.07
N THR A 475 16.04 -0.40 -9.95
CA THR A 475 15.71 -1.08 -8.70
C THR A 475 16.68 -0.66 -7.58
N GLU A 476 18.00 -0.63 -7.87
CA GLU A 476 19.03 -0.14 -6.94
C GLU A 476 18.72 1.30 -6.47
N VAL A 477 18.48 2.20 -7.42
CA VAL A 477 18.23 3.62 -7.14
C VAL A 477 17.02 3.79 -6.22
N ARG A 478 15.93 3.06 -6.49
CA ARG A 478 14.69 3.15 -5.71
C ARG A 478 14.84 2.60 -4.29
N ILE A 479 15.46 1.43 -4.15
CA ILE A 479 15.71 0.84 -2.82
C ILE A 479 16.54 1.82 -1.98
N LYS A 480 17.65 2.32 -2.53
CA LYS A 480 18.53 3.23 -1.79
C LYS A 480 17.84 4.54 -1.44
N LYS A 481 17.05 5.09 -2.37
CA LYS A 481 16.27 6.32 -2.13
C LYS A 481 15.24 6.12 -1.01
N LEU A 482 14.51 5.01 -1.02
CA LEU A 482 13.47 4.71 -0.03
C LEU A 482 14.06 4.43 1.36
N LEU A 483 15.24 3.81 1.42
CA LEU A 483 15.92 3.49 2.68
C LEU A 483 16.89 4.58 3.13
N GLY A 484 17.01 5.68 2.39
CA GLY A 484 17.92 6.77 2.72
C GLY A 484 19.41 6.42 2.63
N LEU A 485 19.77 5.45 1.81
CA LEU A 485 21.14 4.92 1.71
C LEU A 485 21.98 5.72 0.72
N GLY A 486 23.26 5.83 1.03
CA GLY A 486 24.26 6.41 0.14
C GLY A 486 24.62 5.50 -1.03
N ARG A 487 25.27 6.07 -2.06
CA ARG A 487 25.61 5.36 -3.31
C ARG A 487 26.43 4.08 -3.09
N ARG A 488 27.29 4.02 -2.08
CA ARG A 488 28.18 2.88 -1.82
C ARG A 488 27.61 1.88 -0.81
N GLU A 489 26.56 2.26 -0.10
CA GLU A 489 25.93 1.40 0.88
C GLU A 489 25.10 0.32 0.18
N LYS A 490 25.13 -0.87 0.76
CA LYS A 490 24.36 -2.02 0.27
C LYS A 490 23.26 -2.36 1.27
N VAL A 491 22.22 -3.00 0.80
CA VAL A 491 21.21 -3.57 1.71
C VAL A 491 21.62 -4.97 2.15
N ASP A 492 21.10 -5.42 3.29
CA ASP A 492 21.28 -6.79 3.77
C ASP A 492 20.11 -7.71 3.35
N ILE A 493 19.30 -7.24 2.38
CA ILE A 493 18.21 -8.03 1.82
C ILE A 493 18.79 -9.09 0.85
N PRO A 494 18.54 -10.38 1.06
CA PRO A 494 18.98 -11.43 0.13
C PRO A 494 18.46 -11.16 -1.28
N LEU A 495 19.35 -11.19 -2.26
CA LEU A 495 19.05 -10.93 -3.68
C LEU A 495 19.35 -12.17 -4.52
N SER A 496 18.30 -12.81 -5.01
CA SER A 496 18.41 -13.94 -5.96
C SER A 496 18.44 -13.40 -7.40
N ILE A 497 19.55 -13.60 -8.11
CA ILE A 497 19.60 -13.39 -9.56
C ILE A 497 19.22 -14.72 -10.22
N ILE A 498 18.00 -14.76 -10.74
CA ILE A 498 17.44 -15.97 -11.36
C ILE A 498 17.67 -15.89 -12.86
N VAL A 499 18.66 -16.64 -13.33
CA VAL A 499 18.97 -16.72 -14.76
C VAL A 499 18.02 -17.77 -15.36
N GLY A 500 16.95 -17.26 -15.97
CA GLY A 500 15.84 -18.08 -16.44
C GLY A 500 16.14 -18.91 -17.68
N LYS A 501 15.21 -19.79 -18.04
CA LYS A 501 15.27 -20.61 -19.26
C LYS A 501 16.56 -21.40 -19.38
N CYS A 502 17.03 -21.96 -18.25
CA CYS A 502 18.34 -22.64 -18.23
C CYS A 502 18.38 -23.89 -19.12
N ASP A 503 17.25 -24.46 -19.44
CA ASP A 503 17.13 -25.54 -20.45
C ASP A 503 17.77 -25.15 -21.78
N SER A 504 17.77 -23.88 -22.16
CA SER A 504 18.36 -23.41 -23.42
C SER A 504 19.88 -23.18 -23.35
N TRP A 505 20.45 -22.96 -22.16
CA TRP A 505 21.87 -22.55 -22.05
C TRP A 505 22.70 -23.37 -21.02
N ILE A 506 22.08 -24.28 -20.27
CA ILE A 506 22.76 -25.05 -19.20
C ILE A 506 23.98 -25.86 -19.75
N HIS A 507 23.96 -26.20 -21.01
CA HIS A 507 25.07 -26.89 -21.69
C HIS A 507 26.39 -26.10 -21.66
N LYS A 508 26.32 -24.77 -21.50
CA LYS A 508 27.53 -23.91 -21.40
C LYS A 508 28.28 -24.14 -20.10
N ILE A 509 27.56 -24.46 -19.02
CA ILE A 509 28.14 -24.82 -17.70
C ILE A 509 28.43 -26.32 -17.66
N GLY A 510 27.51 -27.13 -18.20
CA GLY A 510 27.45 -28.59 -18.03
C GLY A 510 26.50 -28.94 -16.88
N LYS A 511 25.29 -29.42 -17.23
CA LYS A 511 24.23 -29.74 -16.26
C LYS A 511 24.72 -30.68 -15.13
N GLU A 512 25.59 -31.62 -15.49
CA GLU A 512 26.15 -32.63 -14.56
C GLU A 512 27.07 -32.04 -13.50
N LYS A 513 27.52 -30.81 -13.65
CA LYS A 513 28.34 -30.12 -12.64
C LYS A 513 27.50 -29.47 -11.53
N LEU A 514 26.21 -29.19 -11.84
CA LEU A 514 25.33 -28.57 -10.85
C LEU A 514 24.89 -29.64 -9.82
N ARG A 515 25.11 -29.34 -8.55
CA ARG A 515 24.73 -30.21 -7.44
C ARG A 515 23.30 -29.92 -6.99
N ASP A 516 22.57 -30.97 -6.60
CA ASP A 516 21.28 -30.79 -5.92
C ASP A 516 21.58 -30.26 -4.50
N PRO A 517 21.09 -29.07 -4.15
CA PRO A 517 21.38 -28.52 -2.83
C PRO A 517 20.46 -29.04 -1.70
N ILE A 518 19.47 -29.88 -2.01
CA ILE A 518 18.54 -30.40 -0.99
C ILE A 518 19.05 -31.77 -0.52
N VAL A 519 19.55 -31.81 0.72
CA VAL A 519 20.12 -33.04 1.31
C VAL A 519 19.44 -33.31 2.68
N GLU A 520 18.69 -34.41 2.74
CA GLU A 520 18.09 -34.93 3.99
C GLU A 520 17.33 -33.88 4.81
N GLY A 521 16.52 -33.03 4.16
CA GLY A 521 15.70 -32.04 4.85
C GLY A 521 16.41 -30.74 5.19
N THR A 522 17.62 -30.55 4.66
CA THR A 522 18.41 -29.32 4.85
C THR A 522 18.94 -28.82 3.52
N LEU A 523 19.35 -27.56 3.45
CA LEU A 523 20.04 -27.00 2.30
C LEU A 523 21.55 -27.04 2.48
N ASP A 524 22.25 -27.67 1.52
CA ASP A 524 23.71 -27.63 1.39
C ASP A 524 24.12 -26.27 0.81
N MET A 525 24.59 -25.37 1.69
CA MET A 525 25.01 -24.03 1.27
C MET A 525 26.28 -24.08 0.42
N GLY A 526 27.15 -25.07 0.63
CA GLY A 526 28.33 -25.31 -0.22
C GLY A 526 27.89 -25.60 -1.67
N ALA A 527 26.90 -26.47 -1.86
CA ALA A 527 26.37 -26.79 -3.18
C ALA A 527 25.74 -25.53 -3.83
N ILE A 528 24.99 -24.73 -3.06
CA ILE A 528 24.40 -23.47 -3.57
C ILE A 528 25.50 -22.51 -4.01
N GLU A 529 26.55 -22.32 -3.20
CA GLU A 529 27.66 -21.40 -3.50
C GLU A 529 28.45 -21.87 -4.74
N GLU A 530 28.73 -23.18 -4.86
CA GLU A 530 29.39 -23.74 -6.05
C GLU A 530 28.56 -23.51 -7.31
N ASN A 531 27.26 -23.84 -7.27
CA ASN A 531 26.34 -23.62 -8.39
C ASN A 531 26.26 -22.14 -8.75
N SER A 532 26.12 -21.28 -7.74
CA SER A 532 26.04 -19.83 -7.89
C SER A 532 27.30 -19.26 -8.56
N SER A 533 28.48 -19.74 -8.16
CA SER A 533 29.75 -19.30 -8.75
C SER A 533 29.83 -19.60 -10.22
N MET A 534 29.42 -20.80 -10.65
CA MET A 534 29.39 -21.18 -12.07
C MET A 534 28.41 -20.31 -12.88
N VAL A 535 27.22 -20.04 -12.33
CA VAL A 535 26.24 -19.18 -13.01
C VAL A 535 26.74 -17.73 -13.04
N ARG A 536 27.35 -17.25 -11.96
CA ARG A 536 27.93 -15.91 -11.88
C ARG A 536 29.03 -15.71 -12.92
N GLU A 537 29.94 -16.68 -13.05
CA GLU A 537 31.03 -16.64 -14.04
C GLU A 537 30.47 -16.51 -15.47
N LEU A 538 29.44 -17.29 -15.78
CA LEU A 538 28.75 -17.22 -17.09
C LEU A 538 28.11 -15.84 -17.29
N MET A 539 27.44 -15.31 -16.25
CA MET A 539 26.84 -13.97 -16.31
C MET A 539 27.89 -12.88 -16.45
N GLU A 540 29.02 -13.02 -15.80
CA GLU A 540 30.15 -12.06 -15.93
C GLU A 540 30.73 -12.05 -17.34
N GLU A 541 30.78 -13.22 -18.00
CA GLU A 541 31.23 -13.35 -19.39
C GLU A 541 30.30 -12.63 -20.38
N TYR A 542 28.97 -12.79 -20.26
CA TYR A 542 28.00 -12.29 -21.23
C TYR A 542 27.25 -11.03 -20.80
N CYS A 543 27.05 -10.82 -19.51
CA CYS A 543 26.23 -9.75 -18.97
C CYS A 543 26.87 -9.10 -17.73
N PRO A 544 28.13 -8.58 -17.84
CA PRO A 544 28.85 -8.07 -16.68
C PRO A 544 28.14 -6.94 -15.94
N TYR A 545 27.29 -6.15 -16.64
CA TYR A 545 26.54 -5.06 -16.00
C TYR A 545 25.45 -5.57 -15.05
N ILE A 546 24.86 -6.73 -15.33
CA ILE A 546 23.90 -7.38 -14.41
C ILE A 546 24.61 -7.77 -13.11
N VAL A 547 25.78 -8.40 -13.23
CA VAL A 547 26.61 -8.81 -12.08
C VAL A 547 27.00 -7.58 -11.25
N ALA A 548 27.56 -6.57 -11.90
CA ALA A 548 27.99 -5.33 -11.23
C ALA A 548 26.84 -4.63 -10.51
N ASN A 549 25.66 -4.53 -11.13
CA ASN A 549 24.49 -3.89 -10.53
C ASN A 549 23.95 -4.71 -9.35
N ALA A 550 23.82 -6.02 -9.49
CA ALA A 550 23.34 -6.91 -8.42
C ALA A 550 24.22 -6.78 -7.16
N GLU A 551 25.53 -6.85 -7.35
CA GLU A 551 26.50 -6.79 -6.23
C GLU A 551 26.65 -5.40 -5.63
N ARG A 552 26.08 -4.36 -6.26
CA ARG A 552 25.96 -3.01 -5.68
C ARG A 552 24.69 -2.85 -4.85
N ILE A 553 23.65 -3.65 -5.10
CA ILE A 553 22.38 -3.58 -4.37
C ILE A 553 22.55 -4.21 -2.99
N SER A 554 22.95 -5.50 -2.97
CA SER A 554 22.93 -6.30 -1.75
C SER A 554 24.32 -6.81 -1.35
N SER A 555 24.48 -7.02 -0.04
CA SER A 555 25.65 -7.72 0.52
C SER A 555 25.53 -9.25 0.37
N ASP A 556 24.31 -9.77 0.15
CA ASP A 556 24.01 -11.23 0.06
C ASP A 556 23.35 -11.51 -1.30
N VAL A 557 24.17 -11.83 -2.32
CA VAL A 557 23.70 -12.07 -3.71
C VAL A 557 24.00 -13.52 -4.09
N CYS A 558 23.02 -14.19 -4.66
CA CYS A 558 23.18 -15.57 -5.15
C CYS A 558 22.59 -15.70 -6.56
N TYR A 559 23.28 -16.46 -7.42
CA TYR A 559 22.93 -16.64 -8.84
C TYR A 559 22.40 -18.06 -9.06
N PHE A 560 21.25 -18.17 -9.72
CA PHE A 560 20.55 -19.46 -9.89
C PHE A 560 20.26 -19.76 -11.35
N ALA A 561 20.62 -20.95 -11.82
CA ALA A 561 20.18 -21.49 -13.11
C ALA A 561 18.76 -22.07 -12.91
N VAL A 562 17.76 -21.52 -13.60
CA VAL A 562 16.36 -21.92 -13.40
C VAL A 562 15.64 -22.10 -14.75
N SER A 563 14.84 -23.15 -14.87
CA SER A 563 13.86 -23.23 -15.95
C SER A 563 12.49 -23.59 -15.38
N ALA A 564 11.51 -22.70 -15.55
CA ALA A 564 10.13 -22.94 -15.12
C ALA A 564 9.46 -24.09 -15.87
N PHE A 565 9.83 -24.31 -17.12
CA PHE A 565 9.25 -25.36 -17.95
C PHE A 565 10.13 -26.61 -18.08
N GLY A 566 11.46 -26.45 -18.03
CA GLY A 566 12.43 -27.52 -18.20
C GLY A 566 12.55 -28.02 -19.64
N HIS A 567 11.96 -27.33 -20.59
CA HIS A 567 11.98 -27.69 -22.01
C HIS A 567 11.82 -26.45 -22.89
N THR A 568 12.33 -26.52 -24.10
CA THR A 568 12.12 -25.51 -25.14
C THR A 568 10.64 -25.37 -25.46
N PRO A 569 10.06 -24.16 -25.37
CA PRO A 569 8.65 -23.96 -25.70
C PRO A 569 8.40 -24.19 -27.20
N ILE A 570 7.14 -24.42 -27.53
CA ILE A 570 6.72 -24.70 -28.87
C ILE A 570 5.93 -23.56 -29.50
N THR A 571 5.95 -23.47 -30.82
CA THR A 571 5.12 -22.53 -31.58
C THR A 571 3.76 -23.19 -31.85
N PHE A 572 2.70 -22.45 -31.64
CA PHE A 572 1.32 -22.93 -31.89
C PHE A 572 0.46 -21.76 -32.37
N LYS A 573 -0.72 -22.03 -32.90
CA LYS A 573 -1.70 -20.99 -33.26
C LYS A 573 -2.79 -20.90 -32.19
N ASP A 574 -3.05 -19.68 -31.74
CA ASP A 574 -4.16 -19.43 -30.81
C ASP A 574 -5.52 -19.51 -31.53
N ASP A 575 -6.62 -19.36 -30.77
CA ASP A 575 -8.00 -19.45 -31.29
C ASP A 575 -8.32 -18.40 -32.36
N LYS A 576 -7.50 -17.35 -32.46
CA LYS A 576 -7.62 -16.30 -33.48
C LYS A 576 -6.69 -16.56 -34.68
N GLY A 577 -5.97 -17.68 -34.69
CA GLY A 577 -5.03 -18.04 -35.73
C GLY A 577 -3.67 -17.32 -35.66
N VAL A 578 -3.43 -16.59 -34.55
CA VAL A 578 -2.17 -15.87 -34.35
C VAL A 578 -1.12 -16.83 -33.79
N GLU A 579 0.06 -16.80 -34.36
CA GLU A 579 1.20 -17.62 -33.94
C GLU A 579 1.73 -17.15 -32.58
N ARG A 580 1.84 -18.08 -31.64
CA ARG A 580 2.28 -17.86 -30.26
C ARG A 580 3.38 -18.85 -29.89
N ILE A 581 4.17 -18.50 -28.90
CA ILE A 581 5.18 -19.36 -28.27
C ILE A 581 4.73 -19.63 -26.84
N GLY A 582 4.67 -20.88 -26.45
CA GLY A 582 4.25 -21.26 -25.10
C GLY A 582 4.70 -22.65 -24.70
N PRO A 583 4.46 -23.04 -23.43
CA PRO A 583 4.90 -24.35 -22.95
C PRO A 583 4.12 -25.49 -23.59
N ASP A 584 4.76 -26.65 -23.68
CA ASP A 584 4.08 -27.92 -23.91
C ASP A 584 3.69 -28.46 -22.52
N PRO A 585 2.42 -28.41 -22.12
CA PRO A 585 2.05 -28.78 -20.76
C PRO A 585 2.34 -30.22 -20.38
N GLN A 586 2.49 -31.09 -21.36
CA GLN A 586 2.82 -32.50 -21.12
C GLN A 586 4.31 -32.73 -20.84
N LYS A 587 5.14 -31.73 -21.11
CA LYS A 587 6.60 -31.81 -20.94
C LYS A 587 7.13 -30.93 -19.81
N ILE A 588 6.26 -30.28 -19.05
CA ILE A 588 6.69 -29.39 -17.96
C ILE A 588 7.42 -30.22 -16.91
N ASP A 589 8.74 -29.98 -16.78
CA ASP A 589 9.62 -30.62 -15.84
C ASP A 589 10.60 -29.57 -15.27
N PRO A 590 10.14 -28.73 -14.33
CA PRO A 590 10.92 -27.58 -13.86
C PRO A 590 12.31 -27.94 -13.35
N MET A 591 13.28 -27.08 -13.63
CA MET A 591 14.67 -27.27 -13.22
C MET A 591 15.07 -26.20 -12.19
N TYR A 592 15.39 -26.63 -10.97
CA TYR A 592 15.90 -25.78 -9.87
C TYR A 592 14.99 -24.58 -9.53
N THR A 593 13.72 -24.61 -9.91
CA THR A 593 12.83 -23.43 -9.88
C THR A 593 12.50 -22.98 -8.47
N GLU A 594 12.38 -23.92 -7.50
CA GLU A 594 12.10 -23.60 -6.10
C GLU A 594 13.35 -23.21 -5.29
N ILE A 595 14.55 -23.51 -5.78
CA ILE A 595 15.79 -23.34 -5.01
C ILE A 595 16.01 -21.86 -4.60
N PRO A 596 15.79 -20.84 -5.45
CA PRO A 596 15.95 -19.45 -5.01
C PRO A 596 15.06 -19.11 -3.81
N THR A 597 13.81 -19.63 -3.79
CA THR A 597 12.88 -19.38 -2.69
C THR A 597 13.29 -20.13 -1.42
N LEU A 598 13.75 -21.37 -1.56
CA LEU A 598 14.25 -22.16 -0.41
C LEU A 598 15.48 -21.48 0.19
N TRP A 599 16.40 -20.98 -0.65
CA TRP A 599 17.57 -20.21 -0.20
C TRP A 599 17.14 -18.95 0.55
N ALA A 600 16.19 -18.18 0.00
CA ALA A 600 15.68 -16.99 0.68
C ALA A 600 15.03 -17.35 2.03
N LEU A 601 14.24 -18.43 2.08
CA LEU A 601 13.62 -18.91 3.32
C LEU A 601 14.68 -19.30 4.36
N SER A 602 15.76 -19.95 3.95
CA SER A 602 16.85 -20.33 4.89
C SER A 602 17.54 -19.10 5.49
N ARG A 603 17.49 -17.93 4.81
CA ARG A 603 18.02 -16.65 5.33
C ARG A 603 17.04 -15.99 6.30
N VAL A 604 15.74 -16.01 5.99
CA VAL A 604 14.75 -15.23 6.75
C VAL A 604 13.97 -16.05 7.78
N ARG A 605 13.89 -17.36 7.62
CA ARG A 605 13.22 -18.31 8.55
C ARG A 605 13.98 -19.64 8.60
N PRO A 606 15.20 -19.65 9.16
CA PRO A 606 16.06 -20.85 9.15
C PRO A 606 15.47 -22.06 9.88
N GLY A 607 14.52 -21.86 10.80
CA GLY A 607 13.82 -22.96 11.45
C GLY A 607 12.87 -23.72 10.53
N LEU A 608 12.39 -23.09 9.45
CA LEU A 608 11.54 -23.78 8.45
C LEU A 608 12.38 -24.44 7.37
N VAL A 609 13.48 -23.81 6.95
CA VAL A 609 14.38 -24.33 5.92
C VAL A 609 15.80 -24.29 6.48
N PRO A 610 16.18 -25.28 7.30
CA PRO A 610 17.52 -25.31 7.88
C PRO A 610 18.59 -25.53 6.81
N SER A 611 19.79 -25.02 7.08
CA SER A 611 20.92 -25.12 6.15
C SER A 611 22.22 -25.49 6.90
N PHE A 612 23.15 -26.07 6.16
CA PHE A 612 24.50 -26.35 6.65
C PHE A 612 25.54 -25.89 5.60
N GLN A 613 26.78 -25.66 6.05
CA GLN A 613 27.91 -25.32 5.18
C GLN A 613 28.70 -26.56 4.78
#